data_b5354fd9ad6b9a302c7c70c19196657e
#
_entry.id   b5354fd9ad6b9a302c7c70c19196657e
#
_cell.length_a   1.000
_cell.length_b   1.000
_cell.length_c   1.000
_cell.angle_alpha   90.00
_cell.angle_beta   90.00
_cell.angle_gamma   90.00
#
_symmetry.space_group_name_H-M   'P 1'
#
loop_
_entity.id
_entity.type
_entity.pdbx_description
1 polymer ?
#
loop_
_entity_poly.entity_id
_entity_poly.type
_entity_poly.pdbx_seq_one_letter_code
_entity_poly.pdbx_strand_id
1 'polypeptide(L)'
;MELDRARSRMDREWADIKATQANLEQRVAAEMEAERASHERAIAKLESQRESAWNKADELKEKLADLQELAQALGDQSAADILGQLDELKRENAMLKRSLEQSDTSELQREIDYLRSSKADLERDLAVIRPELDESRRELSSKRVASTELEAVAREKRVLEQHKNTLSVHIDDLESRIEQLTSAQKTQTPFPAMSLMDSGKEYRASMEHESVPGLKQFAEELQHRIATAEEQVELFYPLEDIRLLLGGLAMSQLHVFQGISGTGKTSLAKAFAKAMGGFCTDIAVQAGWRDRDDLLGHYNAFERRFYEKDCLQALYKAQTPRWRDTCNVILLDEMNLSRPEQYFAEFLSALEKNNRDERLISLAETAMPNAPVMLRDGRKILVPSNVWFIGTANHDETTNELADKTYDRAHVMTLPKQDHRFSIKQYDPASFSYASLNKAFDEACNKHRQEVGDLLKWLSVDDLTKQLETDFGLGWGNRFEKQAMRFIPVIKAAGGTEGEALDHLLSTRVMRKGKVTGRYDVSLDALKTLQDALLTFWVDAGLDGDPQKCNQLLEADIRRLEGVN
;
A
#
# COMPACT_ATOMS: atom_id res chain seq x y z
N MET A 1 -5.63 73.08 -21.07
CA MET A 1 -4.50 73.09 -20.12
C MET A 1 -4.62 72.05 -19.00
N GLU A 2 -5.76 71.98 -18.24
CA GLU A 2 -5.89 70.92 -17.18
C GLU A 2 -6.08 69.52 -17.74
N LEU A 3 -6.87 69.37 -18.81
CA LEU A 3 -7.10 68.07 -19.48
C LEU A 3 -5.81 67.50 -20.12
N ASP A 4 -4.96 68.37 -20.65
CA ASP A 4 -3.68 67.96 -21.25
C ASP A 4 -2.68 67.54 -20.18
N ARG A 5 -2.73 68.17 -18.99
CA ARG A 5 -1.89 67.74 -17.84
C ARG A 5 -2.39 66.40 -17.23
N ALA A 6 -3.69 66.17 -17.21
CA ALA A 6 -4.28 64.90 -16.76
C ALA A 6 -3.95 63.77 -17.74
N ARG A 7 -4.01 64.04 -19.06
CA ARG A 7 -3.64 63.04 -20.09
C ARG A 7 -2.15 62.72 -20.03
N SER A 8 -1.27 63.70 -19.86
CA SER A 8 0.17 63.47 -19.72
C SER A 8 0.56 62.75 -18.41
N ARG A 9 -0.25 62.84 -17.34
CA ARG A 9 -0.08 62.03 -16.13
C ARG A 9 -0.50 60.59 -16.38
N MET A 10 -1.64 60.37 -16.99
CA MET A 10 -2.17 59.06 -17.32
C MET A 10 -1.22 58.30 -18.27
N ASP A 11 -0.69 59.00 -19.29
CA ASP A 11 0.28 58.39 -20.21
C ASP A 11 1.58 57.97 -19.52
N ARG A 12 2.03 58.75 -18.51
CA ARG A 12 3.21 58.34 -17.70
C ARG A 12 2.91 57.18 -16.79
N GLU A 13 1.78 57.16 -16.12
CA GLU A 13 1.35 56.05 -15.27
C GLU A 13 1.15 54.76 -16.09
N TRP A 14 0.60 54.90 -17.33
CA TRP A 14 0.51 53.75 -18.25
C TRP A 14 1.87 53.25 -18.72
N ALA A 15 2.81 54.13 -18.97
CA ALA A 15 4.17 53.76 -19.34
C ALA A 15 4.91 53.04 -18.18
N ASP A 16 4.72 53.53 -16.94
CA ASP A 16 5.30 52.91 -15.74
C ASP A 16 4.67 51.53 -15.44
N ILE A 17 3.36 51.40 -15.61
CA ILE A 17 2.67 50.12 -15.47
C ILE A 17 3.18 49.12 -16.51
N LYS A 18 3.34 49.57 -17.77
CA LYS A 18 3.83 48.72 -18.86
C LYS A 18 5.28 48.31 -18.66
N ALA A 19 6.12 49.22 -18.14
CA ALA A 19 7.50 48.93 -17.79
C ALA A 19 7.61 47.94 -16.60
N THR A 20 6.72 48.10 -15.62
CA THR A 20 6.65 47.20 -14.46
C THR A 20 6.15 45.81 -14.86
N GLN A 21 5.17 45.75 -15.77
CA GLN A 21 4.67 44.50 -16.31
C GLN A 21 5.73 43.75 -17.13
N ALA A 22 6.44 44.45 -18.01
CA ALA A 22 7.53 43.86 -18.78
C ALA A 22 8.68 43.34 -17.88
N ASN A 23 9.00 44.09 -16.81
CA ASN A 23 10.01 43.67 -15.84
C ASN A 23 9.54 42.42 -15.04
N LEU A 24 8.25 42.36 -14.71
CA LEU A 24 7.66 41.20 -14.03
C LEU A 24 7.66 39.95 -14.95
N GLU A 25 7.28 40.12 -16.21
CA GLU A 25 7.31 39.06 -17.22
C GLU A 25 8.73 38.53 -17.45
N GLN A 26 9.71 39.44 -17.47
CA GLN A 26 11.12 39.06 -17.63
C GLN A 26 11.66 38.32 -16.41
N ARG A 27 11.26 38.71 -15.21
CA ARG A 27 11.62 38.02 -13.97
C ARG A 27 10.97 36.64 -13.90
N VAL A 28 9.68 36.52 -14.22
CA VAL A 28 8.96 35.23 -14.25
C VAL A 28 9.58 34.29 -15.30
N ALA A 29 9.93 34.84 -16.50
CA ALA A 29 10.61 34.05 -17.53
C ALA A 29 11.97 33.53 -17.05
N ALA A 30 12.77 34.39 -16.41
CA ALA A 30 14.08 34.01 -15.87
C ALA A 30 13.98 32.98 -14.72
N GLU A 31 12.98 33.12 -13.88
CA GLU A 31 12.72 32.18 -12.77
C GLU A 31 12.27 30.81 -13.31
N MET A 32 11.38 30.80 -14.31
CA MET A 32 10.96 29.57 -14.98
C MET A 32 12.11 28.89 -15.75
N GLU A 33 13.00 29.66 -16.34
CA GLU A 33 14.18 29.12 -17.04
C GLU A 33 15.20 28.53 -16.06
N ALA A 34 15.39 29.19 -14.90
CA ALA A 34 16.22 28.67 -13.81
C ALA A 34 15.64 27.39 -13.19
N GLU A 35 14.32 27.32 -13.04
CA GLU A 35 13.61 26.17 -12.53
C GLU A 35 13.68 24.99 -13.52
N ARG A 36 13.48 25.25 -14.83
CA ARG A 36 13.69 24.24 -15.89
C ARG A 36 15.11 23.70 -15.90
N ALA A 37 16.11 24.59 -15.84
CA ALA A 37 17.51 24.16 -15.78
C ALA A 37 17.86 23.37 -14.50
N SER A 38 17.16 23.64 -13.40
CA SER A 38 17.27 22.85 -12.17
C SER A 38 16.65 21.45 -12.34
N HIS A 39 15.47 21.38 -12.94
CA HIS A 39 14.81 20.11 -13.23
C HIS A 39 15.59 19.26 -14.23
N GLU A 40 16.13 19.87 -15.29
CA GLU A 40 16.98 19.15 -16.26
C GLU A 40 18.23 18.56 -15.61
N ARG A 41 18.86 19.29 -14.68
CA ARG A 41 20.00 18.76 -13.93
C ARG A 41 19.60 17.64 -12.99
N ALA A 42 18.42 17.74 -12.36
CA ALA A 42 17.89 16.67 -11.51
C ALA A 42 17.55 15.42 -12.33
N ILE A 43 16.94 15.59 -13.51
CA ILE A 43 16.65 14.50 -14.45
C ILE A 43 17.93 13.84 -14.92
N ALA A 44 18.93 14.61 -15.38
CA ALA A 44 20.21 14.07 -15.83
C ALA A 44 20.95 13.30 -14.72
N LYS A 45 20.86 13.78 -13.47
CA LYS A 45 21.40 13.07 -12.30
C LYS A 45 20.69 11.74 -12.03
N LEU A 46 19.36 11.74 -12.13
CA LEU A 46 18.56 10.53 -11.96
C LEU A 46 18.79 9.53 -13.09
N GLU A 47 18.96 10.00 -14.33
CA GLU A 47 19.30 9.17 -15.48
C GLU A 47 20.67 8.51 -15.32
N SER A 48 21.68 9.27 -14.87
CA SER A 48 23.01 8.74 -14.57
C SER A 48 22.98 7.69 -13.42
N GLN A 49 22.18 7.96 -12.39
CA GLN A 49 21.99 7.00 -11.30
C GLN A 49 21.26 5.74 -11.77
N ARG A 50 20.26 5.89 -12.64
CA ARG A 50 19.54 4.78 -13.25
C ARG A 50 20.47 3.92 -14.10
N GLU A 51 21.28 4.55 -14.93
CA GLU A 51 22.25 3.85 -15.79
C GLU A 51 23.31 3.11 -14.97
N SER A 52 23.82 3.72 -13.91
CA SER A 52 24.72 3.06 -12.96
C SER A 52 24.05 1.89 -12.23
N ALA A 53 22.79 2.02 -11.86
CA ALA A 53 22.02 0.94 -11.24
C ALA A 53 21.73 -0.19 -12.25
N TRP A 54 21.46 0.16 -13.52
CA TRP A 54 21.26 -0.82 -14.59
C TRP A 54 22.52 -1.63 -14.85
N ASN A 55 23.68 -0.96 -14.97
CA ASN A 55 24.97 -1.62 -15.17
C ASN A 55 25.32 -2.56 -14.00
N LYS A 56 25.02 -2.13 -12.76
CA LYS A 56 25.16 -3.02 -11.59
C LYS A 56 24.20 -4.19 -11.60
N ALA A 57 22.98 -3.99 -12.07
CA ALA A 57 22.00 -5.07 -12.18
C ALA A 57 22.38 -6.07 -13.26
N ASP A 58 22.97 -5.62 -14.37
CA ASP A 58 23.45 -6.50 -15.43
C ASP A 58 24.70 -7.29 -14.97
N GLU A 59 25.63 -6.65 -14.27
CA GLU A 59 26.79 -7.33 -13.68
C GLU A 59 26.35 -8.38 -12.65
N LEU A 60 25.32 -8.07 -11.86
CA LEU A 60 24.75 -9.02 -10.90
C LEU A 60 24.00 -10.16 -11.58
N LYS A 61 23.33 -9.90 -12.71
CA LYS A 61 22.68 -10.94 -13.50
C LYS A 61 23.70 -11.89 -14.12
N GLU A 62 24.81 -11.37 -14.64
CA GLU A 62 25.89 -12.17 -15.17
C GLU A 62 26.51 -13.06 -14.08
N LYS A 63 26.82 -12.50 -12.91
CA LYS A 63 27.29 -13.26 -11.74
C LYS A 63 26.27 -14.30 -11.25
N LEU A 64 24.98 -13.99 -11.36
CA LEU A 64 23.91 -14.92 -10.98
C LEU A 64 23.77 -16.06 -12.01
N ALA A 65 23.96 -15.77 -13.30
CA ALA A 65 24.02 -16.78 -14.35
C ALA A 65 25.22 -17.71 -14.16
N ASP A 66 26.40 -17.14 -13.88
CA ASP A 66 27.63 -17.92 -13.58
C ASP A 66 27.45 -18.81 -12.34
N LEU A 67 26.81 -18.28 -11.30
CA LEU A 67 26.49 -19.04 -10.09
C LEU A 67 25.41 -20.12 -10.33
N GLN A 68 24.45 -19.86 -11.21
CA GLN A 68 23.45 -20.85 -11.61
C GLN A 68 24.07 -21.96 -12.47
N GLU A 69 24.99 -21.61 -13.37
CA GLU A 69 25.75 -22.57 -14.18
C GLU A 69 26.65 -23.44 -13.31
N LEU A 70 27.31 -22.83 -12.31
CA LEU A 70 28.09 -23.54 -11.30
C LEU A 70 27.23 -24.44 -10.41
N ALA A 71 26.04 -23.96 -10.00
CA ALA A 71 25.09 -24.75 -9.23
C ALA A 71 24.51 -25.92 -10.04
N GLN A 72 24.29 -25.70 -11.34
CA GLN A 72 23.81 -26.74 -12.25
C GLN A 72 24.91 -27.78 -12.59
N ALA A 73 26.18 -27.34 -12.66
CA ALA A 73 27.33 -28.23 -12.84
C ALA A 73 27.65 -29.05 -11.58
N LEU A 74 27.33 -28.52 -10.39
CA LEU A 74 27.57 -29.20 -9.11
C LEU A 74 26.44 -30.15 -8.69
N GLY A 75 25.27 -30.08 -9.33
CA GLY A 75 24.12 -30.91 -8.99
C GLY A 75 23.64 -30.70 -7.54
N ASP A 76 22.70 -31.55 -7.10
CA ASP A 76 22.10 -31.50 -5.75
C ASP A 76 23.03 -32.02 -4.62
N GLN A 77 24.34 -31.88 -4.78
CA GLN A 77 25.29 -32.34 -3.78
C GLN A 77 25.48 -31.31 -2.65
N SER A 78 25.31 -31.75 -1.43
CA SER A 78 25.54 -30.88 -0.27
C SER A 78 27.02 -30.51 -0.13
N ALA A 79 27.29 -29.35 0.47
CA ALA A 79 28.69 -28.93 0.73
C ALA A 79 29.50 -29.98 1.51
N ALA A 80 28.85 -30.83 2.29
CA ALA A 80 29.46 -31.95 3.01
C ALA A 80 29.92 -33.08 2.07
N ASP A 81 29.18 -33.36 1.00
CA ASP A 81 29.52 -34.37 0.01
C ASP A 81 30.73 -33.95 -0.84
N ILE A 82 30.81 -32.68 -1.19
CA ILE A 82 31.93 -32.09 -1.93
C ILE A 82 33.21 -32.10 -1.10
N LEU A 83 33.12 -31.78 0.19
CA LEU A 83 34.24 -31.89 1.13
C LEU A 83 34.69 -33.34 1.32
N GLY A 84 33.75 -34.29 1.36
CA GLY A 84 34.03 -35.73 1.41
C GLY A 84 34.80 -36.22 0.18
N GLN A 85 34.36 -35.82 -1.03
CA GLN A 85 35.06 -36.15 -2.29
C GLN A 85 36.45 -35.50 -2.38
N LEU A 86 36.62 -34.30 -1.85
CA LEU A 86 37.89 -33.58 -1.85
C LEU A 86 38.89 -34.24 -0.91
N ASP A 87 38.43 -34.77 0.22
CA ASP A 87 39.28 -35.54 1.14
C ASP A 87 39.64 -36.94 0.59
N GLU A 88 38.72 -37.54 -0.16
CA GLU A 88 38.98 -38.82 -0.84
C GLU A 88 40.00 -38.68 -1.96
N LEU A 89 39.86 -37.66 -2.80
CA LEU A 89 40.81 -37.29 -3.84
C LEU A 89 42.19 -36.89 -3.28
N LYS A 90 42.26 -36.26 -2.12
CA LYS A 90 43.53 -35.97 -1.44
C LYS A 90 44.21 -37.23 -0.94
N ARG A 91 43.44 -38.21 -0.43
CA ARG A 91 43.98 -39.53 -0.02
C ARG A 91 44.49 -40.34 -1.22
N GLU A 92 43.73 -40.31 -2.32
CA GLU A 92 44.12 -40.98 -3.57
C GLU A 92 45.38 -40.35 -4.18
N ASN A 93 45.49 -39.01 -4.20
CA ASN A 93 46.70 -38.30 -4.60
C ASN A 93 47.92 -38.61 -3.70
N ALA A 94 47.68 -38.76 -2.40
CA ALA A 94 48.73 -39.14 -1.48
C ALA A 94 49.19 -40.61 -1.68
N MET A 95 48.27 -41.51 -2.03
CA MET A 95 48.59 -42.89 -2.39
C MET A 95 49.30 -42.99 -3.73
N LEU A 96 48.85 -42.27 -4.75
CA LEU A 96 49.49 -42.20 -6.06
C LEU A 96 50.91 -41.60 -5.98
N LYS A 97 51.12 -40.56 -5.17
CA LYS A 97 52.48 -40.04 -4.92
C LYS A 97 53.40 -41.05 -4.27
N ARG A 98 52.93 -41.84 -3.28
CA ARG A 98 53.68 -42.88 -2.65
C ARG A 98 53.99 -44.04 -3.61
N SER A 99 53.11 -44.41 -4.50
CA SER A 99 53.32 -45.41 -5.52
C SER A 99 54.27 -44.92 -6.62
N LEU A 100 54.22 -43.61 -6.96
CA LEU A 100 55.18 -43.00 -7.88
C LEU A 100 56.63 -42.97 -7.31
N GLU A 101 56.73 -42.59 -6.01
CA GLU A 101 58.05 -42.61 -5.31
C GLU A 101 58.64 -44.03 -5.17
N GLN A 102 57.76 -45.04 -5.10
CA GLN A 102 58.23 -46.43 -5.01
C GLN A 102 58.63 -47.09 -6.37
N SER A 103 57.98 -46.59 -7.47
CA SER A 103 58.30 -47.13 -8.80
C SER A 103 59.56 -46.50 -9.41
N ASP A 104 59.77 -45.19 -9.17
CA ASP A 104 60.98 -44.52 -9.70
C ASP A 104 62.28 -44.90 -9.02
N THR A 105 62.26 -45.34 -7.73
CA THR A 105 63.45 -45.64 -6.99
C THR A 105 64.10 -46.94 -7.43
N SER A 106 63.38 -47.91 -7.96
CA SER A 106 63.93 -49.23 -8.29
C SER A 106 64.58 -49.31 -9.70
N GLU A 107 64.11 -48.54 -10.68
CA GLU A 107 64.72 -48.47 -12.03
C GLU A 107 65.88 -47.48 -12.05
N LEU A 108 65.73 -46.33 -11.44
CA LEU A 108 66.85 -45.39 -11.29
C LEU A 108 68.03 -45.91 -10.48
N GLN A 109 67.79 -46.79 -9.49
CA GLN A 109 68.84 -47.41 -8.69
C GLN A 109 69.69 -48.36 -9.54
N ARG A 110 69.08 -49.10 -10.46
CA ARG A 110 69.80 -50.00 -11.38
C ARG A 110 70.62 -49.26 -12.42
N GLU A 111 70.12 -48.17 -12.92
CA GLU A 111 70.80 -47.30 -13.88
C GLU A 111 71.94 -46.50 -13.21
N ILE A 112 71.77 -46.08 -11.97
CA ILE A 112 72.83 -45.48 -11.16
C ILE A 112 73.98 -46.43 -10.85
N ASP A 113 73.69 -47.67 -10.60
CA ASP A 113 74.74 -48.66 -10.32
C ASP A 113 75.54 -49.06 -11.59
N TYR A 114 74.92 -49.09 -12.77
CA TYR A 114 75.59 -49.23 -14.05
C TYR A 114 76.47 -48.02 -14.39
N LEU A 115 75.94 -46.81 -14.23
CA LEU A 115 76.68 -45.57 -14.49
C LEU A 115 77.84 -45.35 -13.46
N ARG A 116 77.67 -45.80 -12.23
CA ARG A 116 78.77 -45.76 -11.21
C ARG A 116 79.94 -46.64 -11.56
N SER A 117 79.69 -47.82 -12.13
CA SER A 117 80.76 -48.72 -12.60
C SER A 117 81.52 -48.10 -13.78
N SER A 118 80.81 -47.46 -14.73
CA SER A 118 81.43 -46.80 -15.88
C SER A 118 82.17 -45.51 -15.50
N LYS A 119 81.69 -44.79 -14.51
CA LYS A 119 82.30 -43.55 -14.02
C LYS A 119 83.58 -43.82 -13.23
N ALA A 120 83.66 -44.94 -12.49
CA ALA A 120 84.82 -45.29 -11.72
C ALA A 120 86.08 -45.65 -12.61
N ASP A 121 85.85 -46.09 -13.83
CA ASP A 121 86.95 -46.37 -14.77
C ASP A 121 87.45 -45.09 -15.49
N LEU A 122 86.55 -44.11 -15.73
CA LEU A 122 86.91 -42.80 -16.33
C LEU A 122 87.53 -41.82 -15.30
N GLU A 123 87.20 -41.93 -14.05
CA GLU A 123 87.73 -41.08 -12.97
C GLU A 123 89.16 -41.42 -12.58
N ARG A 124 89.67 -42.67 -12.87
CA ARG A 124 91.09 -43.03 -12.65
C ARG A 124 92.02 -42.35 -13.62
N ASP A 125 91.56 -42.04 -14.82
CA ASP A 125 92.39 -41.39 -15.83
C ASP A 125 92.45 -39.89 -15.72
N LEU A 126 91.41 -39.24 -15.12
CA LEU A 126 91.33 -37.82 -14.90
C LEU A 126 91.83 -37.31 -13.54
N ALA A 127 92.16 -38.27 -12.64
CA ALA A 127 92.50 -37.97 -11.25
C ALA A 127 93.90 -37.39 -11.04
N VAL A 128 94.77 -37.24 -12.10
CA VAL A 128 96.16 -36.87 -11.90
C VAL A 128 96.53 -35.40 -12.12
N ILE A 129 95.71 -34.56 -12.75
CA ILE A 129 96.23 -33.23 -13.13
C ILE A 129 95.31 -32.00 -12.90
N ARG A 130 94.00 -32.08 -12.56
CA ARG A 130 93.17 -30.87 -12.42
C ARG A 130 91.98 -30.93 -11.46
N PRO A 131 92.11 -31.06 -10.22
CA PRO A 131 90.85 -31.03 -9.48
C PRO A 131 90.76 -30.08 -8.30
N GLU A 132 91.79 -29.75 -7.62
CA GLU A 132 91.56 -29.18 -6.28
C GLU A 132 91.24 -27.67 -6.23
N LEU A 133 91.54 -26.92 -7.30
CA LEU A 133 91.34 -25.46 -7.27
C LEU A 133 89.97 -24.97 -7.83
N ASP A 134 89.35 -25.71 -8.74
CA ASP A 134 88.06 -25.33 -9.33
C ASP A 134 86.86 -25.84 -8.52
N GLU A 135 87.04 -26.94 -7.79
CA GLU A 135 85.95 -27.53 -6.97
C GLU A 135 85.63 -26.68 -5.75
N SER A 136 86.65 -26.14 -5.08
CA SER A 136 86.48 -25.30 -3.89
C SER A 136 85.84 -23.95 -4.20
N ARG A 137 86.08 -23.41 -5.40
CA ARG A 137 85.41 -22.12 -5.83
C ARG A 137 83.96 -22.35 -6.27
N ARG A 138 83.62 -23.44 -6.90
CA ARG A 138 82.26 -23.78 -7.31
C ARG A 138 81.38 -24.15 -6.12
N GLU A 139 81.85 -24.89 -5.16
CA GLU A 139 81.14 -25.24 -3.95
C GLU A 139 80.82 -24.00 -3.09
N LEU A 140 81.77 -23.06 -2.98
CA LEU A 140 81.53 -21.82 -2.23
C LEU A 140 80.49 -20.86 -2.90
N SER A 141 80.51 -20.86 -4.25
CA SER A 141 79.53 -20.05 -4.96
C SER A 141 78.09 -20.65 -4.97
N SER A 142 78.01 -21.98 -5.14
CA SER A 142 76.73 -22.71 -5.09
C SER A 142 76.10 -22.70 -3.70
N LYS A 143 76.91 -22.86 -2.64
CA LYS A 143 76.43 -22.75 -1.24
C LYS A 143 75.95 -21.34 -0.89
N ARG A 144 76.58 -20.29 -1.46
CA ARG A 144 76.14 -18.94 -1.26
C ARG A 144 74.80 -18.64 -2.00
N VAL A 145 74.63 -19.10 -3.23
CA VAL A 145 73.41 -18.96 -3.99
C VAL A 145 72.26 -19.75 -3.33
N ALA A 146 72.51 -20.99 -2.97
CA ALA A 146 71.55 -21.83 -2.26
C ALA A 146 71.11 -21.24 -0.89
N SER A 147 72.05 -20.61 -0.17
CA SER A 147 71.75 -19.93 1.11
C SER A 147 70.87 -18.70 0.91
N THR A 148 71.14 -17.87 -0.13
CA THR A 148 70.32 -16.68 -0.44
C THR A 148 68.94 -17.05 -0.97
N GLU A 149 68.84 -18.14 -1.76
CA GLU A 149 67.51 -18.65 -2.21
C GLU A 149 66.71 -19.23 -1.05
N LEU A 150 67.34 -20.00 -0.16
CA LEU A 150 66.72 -20.53 1.05
C LEU A 150 66.22 -19.40 2.00
N GLU A 151 67.04 -18.35 2.15
CA GLU A 151 66.59 -17.18 2.93
C GLU A 151 65.45 -16.41 2.27
N ALA A 152 65.44 -16.28 0.93
CA ALA A 152 64.37 -15.65 0.19
C ALA A 152 63.06 -16.46 0.34
N VAL A 153 63.10 -17.78 0.12
CA VAL A 153 61.94 -18.68 0.30
C VAL A 153 61.48 -18.71 1.76
N ALA A 154 62.40 -18.66 2.73
CA ALA A 154 62.06 -18.59 4.14
C ALA A 154 61.36 -17.25 4.52
N ARG A 155 61.78 -16.13 3.89
CA ARG A 155 61.08 -14.84 4.05
C ARG A 155 59.71 -14.87 3.41
N GLU A 156 59.61 -15.36 2.19
CA GLU A 156 58.33 -15.50 1.47
C GLU A 156 57.35 -16.38 2.23
N LYS A 157 57.81 -17.52 2.75
CA LYS A 157 57.01 -18.39 3.61
C LYS A 157 56.51 -17.68 4.86
N ARG A 158 57.38 -16.89 5.54
CA ARG A 158 56.96 -16.11 6.71
C ARG A 158 55.92 -15.06 6.38
N VAL A 159 56.06 -14.37 5.23
CA VAL A 159 55.08 -13.37 4.76
C VAL A 159 53.77 -14.06 4.42
N LEU A 160 53.81 -15.22 3.74
CA LEU A 160 52.58 -15.99 3.43
C LEU A 160 51.92 -16.54 4.69
N GLU A 161 52.68 -17.00 5.68
CA GLU A 161 52.16 -17.43 6.99
C GLU A 161 51.52 -16.27 7.75
N GLN A 162 52.14 -15.07 7.70
CA GLN A 162 51.53 -13.87 8.27
C GLN A 162 50.22 -13.46 7.54
N HIS A 163 50.23 -13.48 6.21
CA HIS A 163 49.02 -13.20 5.41
C HIS A 163 47.95 -14.26 5.70
N LYS A 164 48.30 -15.54 5.76
CA LYS A 164 47.37 -16.61 6.12
C LYS A 164 46.74 -16.38 7.50
N ASN A 165 47.53 -16.03 8.49
CA ASN A 165 47.04 -15.77 9.84
C ASN A 165 46.16 -14.53 9.89
N THR A 166 46.54 -13.47 9.17
CA THR A 166 45.72 -12.26 9.06
C THR A 166 44.38 -12.54 8.37
N LEU A 167 44.41 -13.30 7.28
CA LEU A 167 43.17 -13.71 6.57
C LEU A 167 42.32 -14.62 7.45
N SER A 168 42.91 -15.54 8.23
CA SER A 168 42.17 -16.39 9.16
C SER A 168 41.46 -15.56 10.23
N VAL A 169 42.13 -14.56 10.82
CA VAL A 169 41.51 -13.65 11.80
C VAL A 169 40.37 -12.83 11.17
N HIS A 170 40.54 -12.39 9.92
CA HIS A 170 39.44 -11.68 9.22
C HIS A 170 38.28 -12.59 8.88
N ILE A 171 38.52 -13.85 8.52
CA ILE A 171 37.46 -14.84 8.28
C ILE A 171 36.69 -15.09 9.57
N ASP A 172 37.37 -15.32 10.70
CA ASP A 172 36.74 -15.55 12.00
C ASP A 172 35.92 -14.32 12.47
N ASP A 173 36.43 -13.09 12.22
CA ASP A 173 35.68 -11.84 12.51
C ASP A 173 34.45 -11.72 11.63
N LEU A 174 34.57 -12.01 10.33
CA LEU A 174 33.45 -11.99 9.39
C LEU A 174 32.40 -13.06 9.71
N GLU A 175 32.83 -14.27 10.05
CA GLU A 175 31.94 -15.36 10.50
C GLU A 175 31.20 -14.99 11.78
N SER A 176 31.90 -14.40 12.76
CA SER A 176 31.29 -13.90 13.98
C SER A 176 30.28 -12.77 13.71
N ARG A 177 30.59 -11.84 12.81
CA ARG A 177 29.66 -10.80 12.38
C ARG A 177 28.45 -11.36 11.65
N ILE A 178 28.65 -12.33 10.77
CA ILE A 178 27.56 -13.04 10.08
C ILE A 178 26.67 -13.77 11.10
N GLU A 179 27.26 -14.46 12.08
CA GLU A 179 26.49 -15.10 13.14
C GLU A 179 25.74 -14.09 14.01
N GLN A 180 26.35 -12.97 14.38
CA GLN A 180 25.69 -11.89 15.12
C GLN A 180 24.54 -11.29 14.32
N LEU A 181 24.74 -10.97 13.03
CA LEU A 181 23.70 -10.46 12.16
C LEU A 181 22.59 -11.49 11.92
N THR A 182 22.93 -12.75 11.75
CA THR A 182 21.97 -13.83 11.54
C THR A 182 21.16 -14.12 12.80
N SER A 183 21.78 -14.09 13.97
CA SER A 183 21.08 -14.26 15.26
C SER A 183 20.21 -13.05 15.58
N ALA A 184 20.68 -11.82 15.33
CA ALA A 184 19.88 -10.61 15.45
C ALA A 184 18.67 -10.60 14.50
N GLN A 185 18.83 -11.11 13.28
CA GLN A 185 17.72 -11.25 12.33
C GLN A 185 16.72 -12.36 12.71
N LYS A 186 17.17 -13.46 13.33
CA LYS A 186 16.27 -14.54 13.80
C LYS A 186 15.33 -14.10 14.93
N THR A 187 15.71 -13.08 15.67
CA THR A 187 14.90 -12.51 16.77
C THR A 187 14.03 -11.34 16.31
N GLN A 188 14.26 -10.78 15.12
CA GLN A 188 13.44 -9.68 14.58
C GLN A 188 12.13 -10.22 14.01
N THR A 189 11.03 -9.60 14.45
CA THR A 189 9.72 -9.84 13.83
C THR A 189 9.67 -9.17 12.46
N PRO A 190 9.12 -9.83 11.43
CA PRO A 190 8.94 -9.20 10.13
C PRO A 190 7.93 -8.04 10.14
N PHE A 191 7.10 -7.93 11.17
CA PHE A 191 6.08 -6.90 11.33
C PHE A 191 6.25 -6.17 12.67
N PRO A 192 7.16 -5.19 12.76
CA PRO A 192 7.51 -4.56 14.04
C PRO A 192 6.36 -3.83 14.73
N ALA A 193 5.56 -3.04 13.99
CA ALA A 193 4.47 -2.26 14.56
C ALA A 193 3.34 -3.16 15.09
N MET A 194 2.92 -4.15 14.32
CA MET A 194 1.89 -5.11 14.75
C MET A 194 2.37 -5.97 15.94
N SER A 195 3.64 -6.35 15.98
CA SER A 195 4.21 -7.12 17.11
C SER A 195 4.32 -6.27 18.38
N LEU A 196 4.54 -4.96 18.25
CA LEU A 196 4.44 -4.02 19.38
C LEU A 196 3.01 -3.96 19.91
N MET A 197 2.00 -4.00 19.05
CA MET A 197 0.60 -4.05 19.47
C MET A 197 0.28 -5.34 20.23
N ASP A 198 0.84 -6.49 19.82
CA ASP A 198 0.67 -7.77 20.54
C ASP A 198 1.26 -7.74 21.94
N SER A 199 2.36 -7.03 22.12
CA SER A 199 3.06 -6.93 23.41
C SER A 199 2.54 -5.80 24.29
N GLY A 200 1.96 -4.74 23.70
CA GLY A 200 1.52 -3.52 24.37
C GLY A 200 0.34 -3.75 25.33
N LYS A 201 0.48 -3.30 26.57
CA LYS A 201 -0.58 -3.41 27.59
C LYS A 201 -1.82 -2.61 27.19
N GLU A 202 -1.63 -1.48 26.52
CA GLU A 202 -2.71 -0.61 26.06
C GLU A 202 -3.63 -1.28 25.02
N TYR A 203 -3.16 -2.28 24.27
CA TYR A 203 -3.96 -3.01 23.28
C TYR A 203 -4.66 -4.23 23.88
N ARG A 204 -4.20 -4.71 25.04
CA ARG A 204 -4.74 -5.90 25.72
C ARG A 204 -5.89 -5.59 26.68
N ALA A 205 -5.91 -4.38 27.25
CA ALA A 205 -6.96 -3.97 28.14
C ALA A 205 -8.29 -3.83 27.38
N SER A 206 -9.34 -4.52 27.83
CA SER A 206 -10.68 -4.31 27.29
C SER A 206 -11.20 -2.92 27.68
N MET A 207 -11.95 -2.28 26.78
CA MET A 207 -12.71 -1.07 27.09
C MET A 207 -14.12 -1.43 27.55
N GLU A 208 -14.67 -0.64 28.45
CA GLU A 208 -16.09 -0.70 28.74
C GLU A 208 -16.86 0.03 27.63
N HIS A 209 -17.96 -0.59 27.19
CA HIS A 209 -18.78 -0.07 26.11
C HIS A 209 -20.22 0.09 26.57
N GLU A 210 -20.82 1.16 26.15
CA GLU A 210 -22.26 1.38 26.29
C GLU A 210 -23.02 0.70 25.17
N SER A 211 -24.23 0.24 25.49
CA SER A 211 -25.14 -0.26 24.47
C SER A 211 -25.77 0.88 23.71
N VAL A 212 -25.90 0.75 22.39
CA VAL A 212 -26.61 1.70 21.56
C VAL A 212 -28.10 1.71 21.95
N PRO A 213 -28.68 2.87 22.27
CA PRO A 213 -30.13 2.98 22.50
C PRO A 213 -30.92 2.74 21.20
N GLY A 214 -32.24 2.86 21.27
CA GLY A 214 -33.06 2.77 20.05
C GLY A 214 -32.57 3.74 18.97
N LEU A 215 -32.49 3.30 17.70
CA LEU A 215 -31.83 4.04 16.62
C LEU A 215 -32.33 5.48 16.43
N LYS A 216 -33.61 5.76 16.73
CA LYS A 216 -34.13 7.13 16.66
C LYS A 216 -33.48 8.04 17.70
N GLN A 217 -33.48 7.62 18.96
CA GLN A 217 -32.81 8.37 20.04
C GLN A 217 -31.30 8.46 19.79
N PHE A 218 -30.73 7.35 19.29
CA PHE A 218 -29.30 7.31 19.01
C PHE A 218 -28.90 8.27 17.89
N ALA A 219 -29.69 8.43 16.83
CA ALA A 219 -29.42 9.39 15.76
C ALA A 219 -29.39 10.84 16.29
N GLU A 220 -30.35 11.19 17.16
CA GLU A 220 -30.40 12.50 17.81
C GLU A 220 -29.18 12.72 18.73
N GLU A 221 -28.84 11.74 19.55
CA GLU A 221 -27.67 11.78 20.44
C GLU A 221 -26.37 11.88 19.63
N LEU A 222 -26.21 11.06 18.59
CA LEU A 222 -25.03 11.04 17.73
C LEU A 222 -24.82 12.38 17.02
N GLN A 223 -25.90 13.04 16.58
CA GLN A 223 -25.85 14.39 16.01
C GLN A 223 -25.17 15.37 16.97
N HIS A 224 -25.58 15.37 18.21
CA HIS A 224 -25.02 16.27 19.23
C HIS A 224 -23.58 15.90 19.62
N ARG A 225 -23.28 14.60 19.71
CA ARG A 225 -21.91 14.13 19.98
C ARG A 225 -20.94 14.49 18.85
N ILE A 226 -21.39 14.39 17.62
CA ILE A 226 -20.61 14.82 16.44
C ILE A 226 -20.41 16.34 16.49
N ALA A 227 -21.44 17.11 16.85
CA ALA A 227 -21.33 18.56 16.94
C ALA A 227 -20.28 19.05 17.96
N THR A 228 -20.03 18.28 19.01
CA THR A 228 -19.06 18.59 20.07
C THR A 228 -17.77 17.77 19.98
N ALA A 229 -17.58 16.99 18.94
CA ALA A 229 -16.43 16.09 18.83
C ALA A 229 -15.09 16.83 18.70
N GLU A 230 -15.06 18.00 18.07
CA GLU A 230 -13.87 18.84 17.98
C GLU A 230 -13.89 19.94 19.06
N GLU A 231 -12.75 20.17 19.73
CA GLU A 231 -12.69 21.10 20.87
C GLU A 231 -12.81 22.57 20.47
N GLN A 232 -12.44 22.92 19.23
CA GLN A 232 -12.34 24.31 18.79
C GLN A 232 -13.43 24.70 17.79
N VAL A 233 -14.16 23.74 17.22
CA VAL A 233 -15.13 23.97 16.16
C VAL A 233 -16.36 23.11 16.37
N GLU A 234 -17.51 23.77 16.45
CA GLU A 234 -18.81 23.08 16.47
C GLU A 234 -19.17 22.63 15.03
N LEU A 235 -19.58 21.38 14.91
CA LEU A 235 -19.91 20.76 13.62
C LEU A 235 -21.42 20.56 13.50
N PHE A 236 -22.05 21.30 12.59
CA PHE A 236 -23.50 21.26 12.42
C PHE A 236 -23.88 20.41 11.20
N TYR A 237 -24.28 19.16 11.42
CA TYR A 237 -24.87 18.31 10.38
C TYR A 237 -26.36 18.12 10.66
N PRO A 238 -27.23 18.24 9.65
CA PRO A 238 -28.66 17.97 9.80
C PRO A 238 -28.90 16.55 10.30
N LEU A 239 -30.01 16.36 11.02
CA LEU A 239 -30.35 15.01 11.52
C LEU A 239 -30.57 14.02 10.35
N GLU A 240 -31.04 14.50 9.21
CA GLU A 240 -31.15 13.74 7.97
C GLU A 240 -29.78 13.14 7.57
N ASP A 241 -28.72 13.94 7.53
CA ASP A 241 -27.37 13.46 7.20
C ASP A 241 -26.87 12.38 8.18
N ILE A 242 -27.19 12.51 9.48
CA ILE A 242 -26.85 11.53 10.50
C ILE A 242 -27.63 10.22 10.28
N ARG A 243 -28.91 10.30 9.91
CA ARG A 243 -29.72 9.12 9.54
C ARG A 243 -29.16 8.44 8.31
N LEU A 244 -28.82 9.21 7.26
CA LEU A 244 -28.19 8.69 6.05
C LEU A 244 -26.84 8.03 6.37
N LEU A 245 -26.04 8.62 7.26
CA LEU A 245 -24.79 8.01 7.73
C LEU A 245 -25.07 6.67 8.40
N LEU A 246 -26.01 6.59 9.35
CA LEU A 246 -26.37 5.33 10.04
C LEU A 246 -26.86 4.25 9.06
N GLY A 247 -27.76 4.62 8.13
CA GLY A 247 -28.21 3.73 7.07
C GLY A 247 -27.06 3.21 6.22
N GLY A 248 -26.14 4.10 5.85
CA GLY A 248 -24.92 3.78 5.12
C GLY A 248 -24.03 2.80 5.87
N LEU A 249 -23.78 3.03 7.16
CA LEU A 249 -22.97 2.14 8.02
C LEU A 249 -23.56 0.72 8.09
N ALA A 250 -24.88 0.60 8.12
CA ALA A 250 -25.55 -0.69 8.07
C ALA A 250 -25.46 -1.37 6.70
N MET A 251 -25.41 -0.58 5.62
CA MET A 251 -25.44 -1.05 4.25
C MET A 251 -24.05 -1.49 3.74
N SER A 252 -23.01 -0.71 4.04
CA SER A 252 -21.67 -0.89 3.48
C SER A 252 -20.58 -0.51 4.48
N GLN A 253 -19.43 -1.16 4.37
CA GLN A 253 -18.21 -0.73 5.07
C GLN A 253 -17.39 0.31 4.27
N LEU A 254 -17.77 0.61 3.03
CA LEU A 254 -17.16 1.66 2.23
C LEU A 254 -18.12 2.83 2.06
N HIS A 255 -17.67 4.01 2.42
CA HIS A 255 -18.38 5.26 2.27
C HIS A 255 -17.58 6.22 1.40
N VAL A 256 -18.28 7.07 0.64
CA VAL A 256 -17.69 8.17 -0.10
C VAL A 256 -18.45 9.44 0.26
N PHE A 257 -17.76 10.37 0.91
CA PHE A 257 -18.28 11.70 1.18
C PHE A 257 -17.82 12.64 0.07
N GLN A 258 -18.75 13.10 -0.75
CA GLN A 258 -18.45 13.96 -1.87
C GLN A 258 -19.05 15.36 -1.68
N GLY A 259 -18.52 16.35 -2.38
CA GLY A 259 -18.97 17.74 -2.33
C GLY A 259 -17.81 18.70 -2.56
N ILE A 260 -18.13 19.99 -2.55
CA ILE A 260 -17.14 21.06 -2.68
C ILE A 260 -16.16 21.06 -1.49
N SER A 261 -14.99 21.65 -1.67
CA SER A 261 -14.00 21.76 -0.58
C SER A 261 -14.58 22.60 0.56
N GLY A 262 -14.25 22.23 1.81
CA GLY A 262 -14.67 22.96 3.01
C GLY A 262 -16.09 22.65 3.53
N THR A 263 -16.78 21.62 3.02
CA THR A 263 -18.12 21.22 3.52
C THR A 263 -18.09 20.30 4.74
N GLY A 264 -16.90 20.03 5.32
CA GLY A 264 -16.78 19.21 6.54
C GLY A 264 -16.72 17.70 6.29
N LYS A 265 -16.44 17.23 5.07
CA LYS A 265 -16.34 15.79 4.74
C LYS A 265 -15.37 15.04 5.66
N THR A 266 -14.14 15.53 5.77
CA THR A 266 -13.08 14.96 6.64
C THR A 266 -13.46 15.09 8.11
N SER A 267 -14.05 16.22 8.52
CA SER A 267 -14.49 16.47 9.89
C SER A 267 -15.60 15.51 10.32
N LEU A 268 -16.58 15.21 9.46
CA LEU A 268 -17.64 14.25 9.77
C LEU A 268 -17.10 12.85 10.09
N ALA A 269 -16.15 12.37 9.28
CA ALA A 269 -15.54 11.04 9.49
C ALA A 269 -14.78 10.95 10.83
N LYS A 270 -13.97 11.98 11.13
CA LYS A 270 -13.22 12.08 12.39
C LYS A 270 -14.14 12.22 13.59
N ALA A 271 -15.11 13.13 13.50
CA ALA A 271 -16.08 13.38 14.55
C ALA A 271 -16.96 12.16 14.84
N PHE A 272 -17.38 11.41 13.82
CA PHE A 272 -18.11 10.16 13.99
C PHE A 272 -17.29 9.13 14.79
N ALA A 273 -16.05 8.86 14.39
CA ALA A 273 -15.21 7.91 15.12
C ALA A 273 -15.03 8.31 16.59
N LYS A 274 -14.79 9.60 16.85
CA LYS A 274 -14.63 10.13 18.20
C LYS A 274 -15.94 10.06 19.01
N ALA A 275 -17.07 10.41 18.40
CA ALA A 275 -18.40 10.33 19.01
C ALA A 275 -18.78 8.89 19.40
N MET A 276 -18.27 7.89 18.66
CA MET A 276 -18.47 6.47 18.95
C MET A 276 -17.47 5.91 19.97
N GLY A 277 -16.46 6.67 20.38
CA GLY A 277 -15.35 6.20 21.24
C GLY A 277 -14.36 5.29 20.52
N GLY A 278 -14.38 5.27 19.18
CA GLY A 278 -13.43 4.58 18.33
C GLY A 278 -12.23 5.44 17.93
N PHE A 279 -11.36 4.91 17.09
CA PHE A 279 -10.28 5.66 16.47
C PHE A 279 -10.58 6.00 15.01
N CYS A 280 -10.01 7.09 14.55
CA CYS A 280 -9.94 7.44 13.13
C CYS A 280 -8.46 7.47 12.71
N THR A 281 -8.10 6.67 11.72
CA THR A 281 -6.78 6.75 11.08
C THR A 281 -6.92 7.54 9.79
N ASP A 282 -6.28 8.70 9.75
CA ASP A 282 -6.34 9.63 8.63
C ASP A 282 -5.20 9.34 7.65
N ILE A 283 -5.54 9.05 6.41
CA ILE A 283 -4.61 8.65 5.36
C ILE A 283 -4.81 9.55 4.15
N ALA A 284 -3.86 10.44 3.90
CA ALA A 284 -3.85 11.29 2.72
C ALA A 284 -3.46 10.47 1.48
N VAL A 285 -4.40 10.34 0.54
CA VAL A 285 -4.16 9.63 -0.73
C VAL A 285 -3.29 10.49 -1.64
N GLN A 286 -2.32 9.87 -2.31
CA GLN A 286 -1.40 10.55 -3.22
C GLN A 286 -1.72 10.21 -4.67
N ALA A 287 -1.56 11.15 -5.57
CA ALA A 287 -1.87 10.99 -7.00
C ALA A 287 -1.06 9.86 -7.71
N GLY A 288 0.07 9.46 -7.13
CA GLY A 288 0.93 8.39 -7.65
C GLY A 288 0.52 6.97 -7.25
N TRP A 289 -0.48 6.78 -6.40
CA TRP A 289 -0.87 5.45 -5.91
C TRP A 289 -1.46 4.58 -7.03
N ARG A 290 -1.02 3.32 -7.09
CA ARG A 290 -1.41 2.38 -8.15
C ARG A 290 -1.83 1.01 -7.66
N ASP A 291 -1.33 0.57 -6.52
CA ASP A 291 -1.57 -0.77 -6.01
C ASP A 291 -1.78 -0.77 -4.49
N ARG A 292 -2.06 -1.93 -3.93
CA ARG A 292 -2.31 -2.11 -2.49
C ARG A 292 -1.11 -1.77 -1.62
N ASP A 293 0.10 -1.90 -2.15
CA ASP A 293 1.32 -1.67 -1.39
C ASP A 293 1.47 -0.18 -1.05
N ASP A 294 0.86 0.68 -1.87
CA ASP A 294 0.72 2.11 -1.57
C ASP A 294 -0.12 2.37 -0.32
N LEU A 295 -1.08 1.49 -0.02
CA LEU A 295 -1.99 1.62 1.12
C LEU A 295 -1.55 0.79 2.34
N LEU A 296 -1.12 -0.46 2.13
CA LEU A 296 -0.80 -1.40 3.21
C LEU A 296 0.68 -1.43 3.56
N GLY A 297 1.55 -1.11 2.59
CA GLY A 297 2.99 -1.29 2.70
C GLY A 297 3.49 -2.51 1.94
N HIS A 298 4.80 -2.73 1.97
CA HIS A 298 5.46 -3.77 1.19
C HIS A 298 6.51 -4.51 2.00
N TYR A 299 6.82 -5.73 1.56
CA TYR A 299 7.87 -6.54 2.16
C TYR A 299 9.22 -6.26 1.50
N ASN A 300 10.21 -5.88 2.30
CA ASN A 300 11.60 -5.77 1.89
C ASN A 300 12.33 -7.10 2.16
N ALA A 301 12.69 -7.82 1.10
CA ALA A 301 13.34 -9.11 1.22
C ALA A 301 14.76 -9.04 1.78
N PHE A 302 15.49 -7.93 1.57
CA PHE A 302 16.85 -7.74 2.09
C PHE A 302 16.84 -7.55 3.60
N GLU A 303 15.93 -6.73 4.12
CA GLU A 303 15.78 -6.48 5.54
C GLU A 303 14.90 -7.53 6.24
N ARG A 304 14.24 -8.40 5.47
CA ARG A 304 13.25 -9.38 5.94
C ARG A 304 12.17 -8.74 6.79
N ARG A 305 11.78 -7.53 6.42
CA ARG A 305 10.85 -6.68 7.16
C ARG A 305 9.74 -6.18 6.24
N PHE A 306 8.53 -6.14 6.76
CA PHE A 306 7.39 -5.48 6.14
C PHE A 306 7.34 -4.02 6.61
N TYR A 307 7.25 -3.09 5.67
CA TYR A 307 7.05 -1.66 5.97
C TYR A 307 5.56 -1.41 6.10
N GLU A 308 5.09 -1.49 7.35
CA GLU A 308 3.67 -1.41 7.70
C GLU A 308 3.18 0.03 7.62
N LYS A 309 2.29 0.33 6.66
CA LYS A 309 1.64 1.64 6.56
C LYS A 309 0.46 1.75 7.52
N ASP A 310 -0.01 2.96 7.74
CA ASP A 310 -1.04 3.30 8.72
C ASP A 310 -2.34 2.50 8.53
N CYS A 311 -2.74 2.23 7.28
CA CYS A 311 -3.91 1.40 6.99
C CYS A 311 -3.76 -0.02 7.55
N LEU A 312 -2.62 -0.67 7.32
CA LEU A 312 -2.34 -2.01 7.82
C LEU A 312 -2.32 -2.03 9.35
N GLN A 313 -1.65 -1.05 9.96
CA GLN A 313 -1.60 -0.91 11.40
C GLN A 313 -2.99 -0.68 12.01
N ALA A 314 -3.83 0.14 11.37
CA ALA A 314 -5.20 0.39 11.80
C ALA A 314 -6.07 -0.87 11.74
N LEU A 315 -5.97 -1.65 10.66
CA LEU A 315 -6.68 -2.93 10.53
C LEU A 315 -6.26 -3.93 11.62
N TYR A 316 -4.97 -3.98 11.93
CA TYR A 316 -4.48 -4.83 12.99
C TYR A 316 -4.94 -4.35 14.37
N LYS A 317 -4.81 -3.05 14.64
CA LYS A 317 -5.28 -2.39 15.86
C LYS A 317 -6.75 -2.66 16.14
N ALA A 318 -7.60 -2.57 15.13
CA ALA A 318 -9.05 -2.80 15.26
C ALA A 318 -9.41 -4.24 15.69
N GLN A 319 -8.51 -5.20 15.54
CA GLN A 319 -8.71 -6.59 15.98
C GLN A 319 -8.23 -6.85 17.41
N THR A 320 -7.45 -5.93 18.00
CA THR A 320 -6.93 -6.08 19.36
C THR A 320 -8.06 -6.08 20.40
N PRO A 321 -7.87 -6.70 21.57
CA PRO A 321 -8.89 -6.79 22.61
C PRO A 321 -9.50 -5.44 23.00
N ARG A 322 -8.72 -4.37 22.98
CA ARG A 322 -9.18 -3.02 23.28
C ARG A 322 -10.17 -2.48 22.25
N TRP A 323 -9.92 -2.74 20.96
CA TRP A 323 -10.60 -2.04 19.87
C TRP A 323 -11.56 -2.92 19.06
N ARG A 324 -11.63 -4.22 19.37
CA ARG A 324 -12.44 -5.19 18.59
C ARG A 324 -13.95 -4.95 18.65
N ASP A 325 -14.44 -4.27 19.69
CA ASP A 325 -15.87 -3.95 19.85
C ASP A 325 -16.13 -2.43 19.78
N THR A 326 -15.24 -1.66 19.18
CA THR A 326 -15.44 -0.23 18.90
C THR A 326 -15.75 0.00 17.44
N CYS A 327 -16.38 1.13 17.13
CA CYS A 327 -16.65 1.59 15.77
C CYS A 327 -15.46 2.41 15.27
N ASN A 328 -14.63 1.84 14.40
CA ASN A 328 -13.38 2.45 13.96
C ASN A 328 -13.47 2.92 12.51
N VAL A 329 -12.73 3.97 12.18
CA VAL A 329 -12.71 4.56 10.84
C VAL A 329 -11.30 4.58 10.28
N ILE A 330 -11.16 4.17 9.02
CA ILE A 330 -10.01 4.46 8.18
C ILE A 330 -10.47 5.49 7.17
N LEU A 331 -9.97 6.70 7.33
CA LEU A 331 -10.28 7.83 6.47
C LEU A 331 -9.27 7.89 5.33
N LEU A 332 -9.76 7.83 4.09
CA LEU A 332 -8.99 8.02 2.87
C LEU A 332 -9.24 9.43 2.37
N ASP A 333 -8.43 10.38 2.82
CA ASP A 333 -8.64 11.78 2.47
C ASP A 333 -8.21 12.03 1.03
N GLU A 334 -9.08 12.73 0.28
CA GLU A 334 -8.94 12.95 -1.16
C GLU A 334 -8.77 11.64 -1.96
N MET A 335 -9.60 10.64 -1.68
CA MET A 335 -9.47 9.29 -2.24
C MET A 335 -9.46 9.25 -3.78
N ASN A 336 -9.99 10.25 -4.44
CA ASN A 336 -10.05 10.36 -5.90
C ASN A 336 -8.89 11.16 -6.53
N LEU A 337 -7.85 11.53 -5.76
CA LEU A 337 -6.58 11.98 -6.32
C LEU A 337 -5.87 10.88 -7.12
N SER A 338 -6.04 9.64 -6.72
CA SER A 338 -5.69 8.46 -7.52
C SER A 338 -6.95 7.65 -7.80
N ARG A 339 -6.83 6.57 -8.56
CA ARG A 339 -7.95 5.70 -8.92
C ARG A 339 -8.18 4.64 -7.85
N PRO A 340 -9.24 4.74 -7.02
CA PRO A 340 -9.51 3.79 -5.95
C PRO A 340 -9.66 2.35 -6.45
N GLU A 341 -10.14 2.17 -7.66
CA GLU A 341 -10.26 0.85 -8.30
C GLU A 341 -8.92 0.17 -8.60
N GLN A 342 -7.81 0.85 -8.39
CA GLN A 342 -6.46 0.29 -8.48
C GLN A 342 -5.92 0.02 -7.08
N TYR A 343 -5.59 1.05 -6.30
CA TYR A 343 -4.96 0.89 -4.99
C TYR A 343 -5.87 0.25 -3.93
N PHE A 344 -7.19 0.34 -4.08
CA PHE A 344 -8.19 -0.23 -3.16
C PHE A 344 -8.88 -1.48 -3.72
N ALA A 345 -8.42 -2.04 -4.85
CA ALA A 345 -9.06 -3.15 -5.56
C ALA A 345 -9.28 -4.39 -4.70
N GLU A 346 -8.27 -4.79 -3.91
CA GLU A 346 -8.36 -5.96 -3.04
C GLU A 346 -9.36 -5.77 -1.91
N PHE A 347 -9.48 -4.55 -1.38
CA PHE A 347 -10.50 -4.20 -0.39
C PHE A 347 -11.91 -4.25 -0.99
N LEU A 348 -12.10 -3.69 -2.19
CA LEU A 348 -13.38 -3.79 -2.90
C LEU A 348 -13.81 -5.24 -3.08
N SER A 349 -12.87 -6.13 -3.39
CA SER A 349 -13.11 -7.56 -3.54
C SER A 349 -13.37 -8.26 -2.19
N ALA A 350 -12.60 -7.91 -1.15
CA ALA A 350 -12.77 -8.48 0.19
C ALA A 350 -14.12 -8.11 0.81
N LEU A 351 -14.54 -6.84 0.67
CA LEU A 351 -15.80 -6.33 1.23
C LEU A 351 -17.05 -6.95 0.58
N GLU A 352 -16.94 -7.52 -0.63
CA GLU A 352 -18.03 -8.24 -1.29
C GLU A 352 -18.32 -9.63 -0.68
N LYS A 353 -17.37 -10.21 0.02
CA LYS A 353 -17.54 -11.54 0.58
C LYS A 353 -18.64 -11.53 1.65
N ASN A 354 -19.60 -12.44 1.52
CA ASN A 354 -20.71 -12.57 2.47
C ASN A 354 -20.22 -13.03 3.85
N ASN A 355 -19.25 -13.97 3.86
CA ASN A 355 -18.63 -14.42 5.10
C ASN A 355 -17.55 -13.40 5.52
N ARG A 356 -17.75 -12.81 6.69
CA ARG A 356 -16.85 -11.77 7.23
C ARG A 356 -15.46 -12.32 7.54
N ASP A 357 -15.35 -13.59 7.93
CA ASP A 357 -14.06 -14.23 8.24
C ASP A 357 -13.20 -14.51 6.99
N GLU A 358 -13.81 -14.48 5.82
CA GLU A 358 -13.12 -14.65 4.54
C GLU A 358 -12.61 -13.34 3.93
N ARG A 359 -12.85 -12.20 4.58
CA ARG A 359 -12.38 -10.89 4.14
C ARG A 359 -10.90 -10.69 4.43
N LEU A 360 -10.08 -11.55 3.81
CA LEU A 360 -8.65 -11.62 4.01
C LEU A 360 -7.91 -10.99 2.83
N ILE A 361 -6.90 -10.18 3.14
CA ILE A 361 -5.95 -9.61 2.17
C ILE A 361 -4.59 -10.23 2.43
N SER A 362 -3.93 -10.70 1.38
CA SER A 362 -2.63 -11.37 1.46
C SER A 362 -1.51 -10.33 1.53
N LEU A 363 -0.66 -10.35 2.54
CA LEU A 363 0.49 -9.46 2.70
C LEU A 363 1.76 -10.07 2.10
N ALA A 364 1.83 -11.40 2.06
CA ALA A 364 2.98 -12.15 1.54
C ALA A 364 2.50 -13.44 0.87
N GLU A 365 3.33 -14.01 0.00
CA GLU A 365 3.04 -15.28 -0.68
C GLU A 365 3.16 -16.48 0.28
N THR A 366 4.15 -16.43 1.17
CA THR A 366 4.45 -17.49 2.14
C THR A 366 4.22 -17.03 3.57
N ALA A 367 3.96 -17.97 4.48
CA ALA A 367 3.89 -17.69 5.91
C ALA A 367 5.23 -17.15 6.42
N MET A 368 5.19 -16.07 7.18
CA MET A 368 6.38 -15.47 7.75
C MET A 368 6.67 -16.01 9.15
N PRO A 369 7.93 -16.31 9.47
CA PRO A 369 8.31 -16.71 10.82
C PRO A 369 8.06 -15.55 11.79
N ASN A 370 7.69 -15.85 13.02
CA ASN A 370 7.38 -14.84 14.07
C ASN A 370 6.34 -13.79 13.63
N ALA A 371 5.37 -14.22 12.81
CA ALA A 371 4.28 -13.32 12.40
C ALA A 371 3.41 -12.94 13.59
N PRO A 372 2.84 -11.71 13.62
CA PRO A 372 1.88 -11.27 14.62
C PRO A 372 0.69 -12.20 14.78
N VAL A 373 0.19 -12.31 16.00
CA VAL A 373 -0.80 -13.35 16.43
C VAL A 373 -2.11 -13.30 15.63
N MET A 374 -2.57 -12.11 15.24
CA MET A 374 -3.85 -11.93 14.55
C MET A 374 -3.76 -12.06 13.04
N LEU A 375 -2.55 -12.23 12.46
CA LEU A 375 -2.41 -12.55 11.05
C LEU A 375 -2.85 -14.01 10.78
N ARG A 376 -3.78 -14.18 9.87
CA ARG A 376 -4.22 -15.50 9.42
C ARG A 376 -3.13 -16.17 8.58
N ASP A 377 -2.82 -17.42 8.86
CA ASP A 377 -1.75 -18.19 8.21
C ASP A 377 -0.37 -17.50 8.28
N GLY A 378 -0.17 -16.58 9.23
CA GLY A 378 1.06 -15.78 9.35
C GLY A 378 1.37 -14.85 8.16
N ARG A 379 0.38 -14.56 7.30
CA ARG A 379 0.57 -13.78 6.07
C ARG A 379 -0.64 -12.99 5.58
N LYS A 380 -1.81 -13.15 6.18
CA LYS A 380 -3.03 -12.48 5.71
C LYS A 380 -3.61 -11.63 6.83
N ILE A 381 -4.00 -10.41 6.49
CA ILE A 381 -4.74 -9.52 7.38
C ILE A 381 -6.24 -9.66 7.14
N LEU A 382 -7.01 -9.77 8.22
CA LEU A 382 -8.46 -9.69 8.15
C LEU A 382 -8.89 -8.22 8.02
N VAL A 383 -9.86 -7.96 7.16
CA VAL A 383 -10.61 -6.70 7.14
C VAL A 383 -11.78 -6.83 8.13
N PRO A 384 -11.65 -6.32 9.36
CA PRO A 384 -12.61 -6.57 10.41
C PRO A 384 -13.90 -5.78 10.19
N SER A 385 -15.03 -6.32 10.67
CA SER A 385 -16.34 -5.71 10.44
C SER A 385 -16.59 -4.41 11.21
N ASN A 386 -15.82 -4.16 12.26
CA ASN A 386 -15.87 -2.96 13.09
C ASN A 386 -15.04 -1.79 12.55
N VAL A 387 -14.60 -1.88 11.28
CA VAL A 387 -13.88 -0.82 10.58
C VAL A 387 -14.68 -0.39 9.36
N TRP A 388 -14.93 0.90 9.23
CA TRP A 388 -15.46 1.53 8.04
C TRP A 388 -14.39 2.33 7.32
N PHE A 389 -14.33 2.16 6.00
CA PHE A 389 -13.51 3.00 5.14
C PHE A 389 -14.35 4.18 4.66
N ILE A 390 -13.90 5.37 4.96
CA ILE A 390 -14.56 6.60 4.53
C ILE A 390 -13.62 7.36 3.63
N GLY A 391 -13.96 7.47 2.35
CA GLY A 391 -13.21 8.28 1.40
C GLY A 391 -13.83 9.66 1.26
N THR A 392 -13.04 10.72 1.25
CA THR A 392 -13.49 12.04 0.80
C THR A 392 -13.19 12.21 -0.68
N ALA A 393 -14.10 12.78 -1.42
CA ALA A 393 -13.93 13.08 -2.83
C ALA A 393 -14.33 14.53 -3.13
N ASN A 394 -13.42 15.25 -3.77
CA ASN A 394 -13.71 16.56 -4.33
C ASN A 394 -14.08 16.41 -5.81
N HIS A 395 -14.98 17.26 -6.29
CA HIS A 395 -15.32 17.36 -7.71
C HIS A 395 -14.67 18.63 -8.27
N ASP A 396 -13.36 18.63 -8.38
CA ASP A 396 -12.58 19.67 -9.04
C ASP A 396 -11.91 19.13 -10.31
N GLU A 397 -11.34 20.02 -11.10
CA GLU A 397 -10.74 19.68 -12.40
C GLU A 397 -9.50 18.79 -12.29
N THR A 398 -8.93 18.65 -11.09
CA THR A 398 -7.67 17.94 -10.85
C THR A 398 -7.87 16.50 -10.36
N THR A 399 -9.10 16.11 -10.05
CA THR A 399 -9.41 14.81 -9.44
C THR A 399 -9.99 13.81 -10.45
N ASN A 400 -9.76 12.52 -10.20
CA ASN A 400 -10.31 11.46 -11.02
C ASN A 400 -11.81 11.25 -10.71
N GLU A 401 -12.60 10.96 -11.73
CA GLU A 401 -13.95 10.47 -11.53
C GLU A 401 -13.91 9.04 -10.97
N LEU A 402 -14.75 8.77 -9.97
CA LEU A 402 -14.85 7.44 -9.38
C LEU A 402 -15.53 6.46 -10.36
N ALA A 403 -14.96 5.28 -10.52
CA ALA A 403 -15.54 4.27 -11.37
C ALA A 403 -16.85 3.68 -10.81
N ASP A 404 -17.74 3.23 -11.69
CA ASP A 404 -19.03 2.63 -11.34
C ASP A 404 -18.88 1.49 -10.31
N LYS A 405 -17.85 0.66 -10.46
CA LYS A 405 -17.58 -0.44 -9.52
C LYS A 405 -17.28 0.03 -8.09
N THR A 406 -16.82 1.26 -7.90
CA THR A 406 -16.63 1.86 -6.58
C THR A 406 -17.96 2.36 -6.06
N TYR A 407 -18.73 3.07 -6.88
CA TYR A 407 -20.08 3.54 -6.51
C TYR A 407 -21.00 2.37 -6.14
N ASP A 408 -20.96 1.27 -6.87
CA ASP A 408 -21.81 0.08 -6.60
C ASP A 408 -21.55 -0.58 -5.26
N ARG A 409 -20.39 -0.33 -4.65
CA ARG A 409 -19.99 -0.92 -3.37
C ARG A 409 -20.05 0.07 -2.21
N ALA A 410 -19.96 1.36 -2.51
CA ALA A 410 -19.92 2.40 -1.51
C ALA A 410 -21.31 2.92 -1.14
N HIS A 411 -21.47 3.39 0.07
CA HIS A 411 -22.50 4.36 0.40
C HIS A 411 -21.97 5.76 0.06
N VAL A 412 -22.71 6.51 -0.76
CA VAL A 412 -22.28 7.83 -1.21
C VAL A 412 -23.14 8.90 -0.54
N MET A 413 -22.50 9.86 0.10
CA MET A 413 -23.15 11.03 0.69
C MET A 413 -22.62 12.29 0.05
N THR A 414 -23.50 13.13 -0.46
CA THR A 414 -23.15 14.48 -0.89
C THR A 414 -23.41 15.44 0.26
N LEU A 415 -22.35 16.07 0.75
CA LEU A 415 -22.42 17.01 1.86
C LEU A 415 -22.47 18.44 1.30
N PRO A 416 -23.61 19.12 1.34
CA PRO A 416 -23.71 20.52 0.97
C PRO A 416 -23.06 21.40 2.03
N LYS A 417 -22.88 22.68 1.72
CA LYS A 417 -22.46 23.65 2.72
C LYS A 417 -23.54 23.75 3.81
N GLN A 418 -23.12 23.65 5.06
CA GLN A 418 -24.01 23.65 6.20
C GLN A 418 -24.24 25.09 6.66
N ASP A 419 -25.46 25.57 6.50
CA ASP A 419 -25.88 26.93 6.91
C ASP A 419 -26.80 26.93 8.15
N HIS A 420 -27.31 25.77 8.56
CA HIS A 420 -28.25 25.64 9.67
C HIS A 420 -27.57 25.20 10.96
N ARG A 421 -27.71 26.02 12.00
CA ARG A 421 -27.27 25.71 13.36
C ARG A 421 -28.43 25.23 14.21
N PHE A 422 -28.19 24.29 15.10
CA PHE A 422 -29.14 23.81 16.11
C PHE A 422 -28.58 23.99 17.52
N SER A 423 -29.44 23.96 18.53
CA SER A 423 -29.01 23.99 19.92
C SER A 423 -28.36 22.68 20.31
N ILE A 424 -27.09 22.73 20.69
CA ILE A 424 -26.29 21.55 21.03
C ILE A 424 -26.61 21.13 22.48
N LYS A 425 -26.86 19.82 22.67
CA LYS A 425 -26.91 19.18 23.98
C LYS A 425 -25.54 18.54 24.22
N GLN A 426 -25.00 18.73 25.42
CA GLN A 426 -23.77 18.07 25.82
C GLN A 426 -24.07 16.68 26.39
N TYR A 427 -23.25 15.72 26.02
CA TYR A 427 -23.27 14.36 26.54
C TYR A 427 -21.89 14.01 27.08
N ASP A 428 -21.84 13.20 28.12
CA ASP A 428 -20.58 12.69 28.65
C ASP A 428 -19.86 11.82 27.60
N PRO A 429 -18.53 11.81 27.58
CA PRO A 429 -17.79 10.93 26.69
C PRO A 429 -18.21 9.46 26.90
N ALA A 430 -18.56 8.79 25.82
CA ALA A 430 -18.97 7.39 25.83
C ALA A 430 -18.24 6.60 24.74
N SER A 431 -18.13 5.29 24.92
CA SER A 431 -17.69 4.36 23.91
C SER A 431 -18.81 3.37 23.64
N PHE A 432 -19.31 3.35 22.41
CA PHE A 432 -20.41 2.46 22.04
C PHE A 432 -19.90 1.15 21.46
N SER A 433 -20.56 0.05 21.87
CA SER A 433 -20.28 -1.30 21.37
C SER A 433 -20.66 -1.42 19.90
N TYR A 434 -19.70 -1.85 19.07
CA TYR A 434 -19.96 -2.23 17.69
C TYR A 434 -20.99 -3.37 17.59
N ALA A 435 -20.89 -4.36 18.46
CA ALA A 435 -21.83 -5.48 18.49
C ALA A 435 -23.26 -5.01 18.80
N SER A 436 -23.42 -4.06 19.73
CA SER A 436 -24.71 -3.44 20.03
C SER A 436 -25.27 -2.65 18.85
N LEU A 437 -24.43 -1.86 18.17
CA LEU A 437 -24.84 -1.11 16.97
C LEU A 437 -25.29 -2.05 15.86
N ASN A 438 -24.50 -3.09 15.56
CA ASN A 438 -24.85 -4.05 14.52
C ASN A 438 -26.15 -4.81 14.87
N LYS A 439 -26.35 -5.15 16.14
CA LYS A 439 -27.59 -5.76 16.62
C LYS A 439 -28.80 -4.84 16.40
N ALA A 440 -28.67 -3.54 16.70
CA ALA A 440 -29.72 -2.56 16.45
C ALA A 440 -30.05 -2.43 14.94
N PHE A 441 -29.04 -2.51 14.07
CA PHE A 441 -29.24 -2.56 12.63
C PHE A 441 -30.00 -3.82 12.19
N ASP A 442 -29.59 -4.98 12.69
CA ASP A 442 -30.23 -6.25 12.34
C ASP A 442 -31.69 -6.33 12.86
N GLU A 443 -31.96 -5.79 14.04
CA GLU A 443 -33.32 -5.66 14.57
C GLU A 443 -34.19 -4.76 13.70
N ALA A 444 -33.68 -3.61 13.25
CA ALA A 444 -34.37 -2.72 12.32
C ALA A 444 -34.65 -3.41 10.98
N CYS A 445 -33.66 -4.11 10.43
CA CYS A 445 -33.80 -4.86 9.18
C CYS A 445 -34.87 -5.98 9.30
N ASN A 446 -34.87 -6.72 10.41
CA ASN A 446 -35.85 -7.77 10.63
C ASN A 446 -37.27 -7.23 10.80
N LYS A 447 -37.42 -6.12 11.53
CA LYS A 447 -38.72 -5.45 11.79
C LYS A 447 -39.40 -4.98 10.51
N HIS A 448 -38.64 -4.37 9.58
CA HIS A 448 -39.17 -3.75 8.36
C HIS A 448 -38.93 -4.59 7.10
N ARG A 449 -38.48 -5.87 7.26
CA ARG A 449 -38.07 -6.71 6.15
C ARG A 449 -39.14 -6.92 5.09
N GLN A 450 -40.39 -7.19 5.51
CA GLN A 450 -41.48 -7.48 4.57
C GLN A 450 -41.90 -6.23 3.83
N GLU A 451 -42.14 -5.14 4.55
CA GLU A 451 -42.56 -3.84 4.01
C GLU A 451 -41.59 -3.32 2.94
N VAL A 452 -40.30 -3.25 3.28
CA VAL A 452 -39.25 -2.82 2.34
C VAL A 452 -39.07 -3.83 1.18
N GLY A 453 -39.22 -5.12 1.44
CA GLY A 453 -39.18 -6.14 0.40
C GLY A 453 -40.32 -6.01 -0.60
N ASP A 454 -41.50 -5.66 -0.18
CA ASP A 454 -42.66 -5.46 -1.04
C ASP A 454 -42.52 -4.14 -1.82
N LEU A 455 -42.01 -3.08 -1.21
CA LEU A 455 -41.68 -1.81 -1.90
C LEU A 455 -40.65 -2.05 -3.04
N LEU A 456 -39.58 -2.77 -2.79
CA LEU A 456 -38.56 -3.03 -3.79
C LEU A 456 -39.06 -3.94 -4.91
N LYS A 457 -39.90 -4.91 -4.63
CA LYS A 457 -40.56 -5.73 -5.66
C LYS A 457 -41.48 -4.87 -6.54
N TRP A 458 -42.25 -4.00 -5.93
CA TRP A 458 -43.08 -3.08 -6.69
C TRP A 458 -42.23 -2.17 -7.58
N LEU A 459 -41.22 -1.51 -7.02
CA LEU A 459 -40.30 -0.67 -7.77
C LEU A 459 -39.69 -1.44 -8.98
N SER A 460 -39.33 -2.70 -8.82
CA SER A 460 -38.71 -3.50 -9.89
C SER A 460 -39.59 -3.79 -11.10
N VAL A 461 -40.91 -3.68 -10.97
CA VAL A 461 -41.86 -3.93 -12.05
C VAL A 461 -42.59 -2.68 -12.52
N ASP A 462 -42.34 -1.56 -11.85
CA ASP A 462 -42.98 -0.26 -12.13
C ASP A 462 -42.51 0.37 -13.45
N ASP A 463 -43.33 1.28 -13.95
CA ASP A 463 -43.04 2.00 -15.20
C ASP A 463 -41.80 2.90 -15.09
N LEU A 464 -41.51 3.42 -13.89
CA LEU A 464 -40.26 4.13 -13.59
C LEU A 464 -39.03 3.29 -13.92
N THR A 465 -38.99 2.03 -13.45
CA THR A 465 -37.87 1.11 -13.70
C THR A 465 -37.79 0.75 -15.17
N LYS A 466 -38.91 0.46 -15.83
CA LYS A 466 -38.94 0.18 -17.27
C LYS A 466 -38.41 1.33 -18.10
N GLN A 467 -38.78 2.56 -17.78
CA GLN A 467 -38.27 3.76 -18.49
C GLN A 467 -36.77 3.95 -18.25
N LEU A 468 -36.28 3.78 -17.00
CA LEU A 468 -34.86 3.82 -16.70
C LEU A 468 -34.07 2.82 -17.53
N GLU A 469 -34.60 1.60 -17.72
CA GLU A 469 -33.95 0.55 -18.50
C GLU A 469 -34.01 0.79 -20.00
N THR A 470 -35.21 1.13 -20.54
CA THR A 470 -35.44 1.24 -21.99
C THR A 470 -34.87 2.52 -22.58
N ASP A 471 -35.14 3.66 -21.95
CA ASP A 471 -34.83 4.98 -22.51
C ASP A 471 -33.41 5.44 -22.08
N PHE A 472 -32.97 5.04 -20.87
CA PHE A 472 -31.70 5.49 -20.32
C PHE A 472 -30.69 4.37 -20.16
N GLY A 473 -31.10 3.09 -20.33
CA GLY A 473 -30.23 1.93 -20.12
C GLY A 473 -29.66 1.87 -18.70
N LEU A 474 -30.40 2.43 -17.73
CA LEU A 474 -30.07 2.44 -16.32
C LEU A 474 -30.90 1.38 -15.63
N GLY A 475 -30.29 0.64 -14.73
CA GLY A 475 -30.94 -0.38 -13.94
C GLY A 475 -30.08 -0.79 -12.77
N TRP A 476 -30.57 -1.69 -11.97
CA TRP A 476 -29.84 -2.22 -10.82
C TRP A 476 -29.98 -3.73 -10.73
N GLY A 477 -29.05 -4.35 -10.03
CA GLY A 477 -29.05 -5.79 -9.79
C GLY A 477 -29.23 -6.12 -8.31
N ASN A 478 -29.17 -7.41 -8.00
CA ASN A 478 -29.36 -7.98 -6.65
C ASN A 478 -28.52 -7.31 -5.56
N ARG A 479 -27.39 -6.65 -5.91
CA ARG A 479 -26.56 -5.92 -4.93
C ARG A 479 -27.30 -4.70 -4.39
N PHE A 480 -27.89 -3.90 -5.27
CA PHE A 480 -28.68 -2.75 -4.88
C PHE A 480 -29.82 -3.16 -3.94
N GLU A 481 -30.58 -4.20 -4.29
CA GLU A 481 -31.68 -4.70 -3.47
C GLU A 481 -31.20 -5.16 -2.08
N LYS A 482 -30.10 -5.93 -2.00
CA LYS A 482 -29.51 -6.32 -0.73
C LYS A 482 -29.10 -5.13 0.13
N GLN A 483 -28.57 -4.10 -0.50
CA GLN A 483 -28.15 -2.87 0.18
C GLN A 483 -29.35 -2.05 0.62
N ALA A 484 -30.36 -1.88 -0.22
CA ALA A 484 -31.61 -1.21 0.11
C ALA A 484 -32.33 -1.90 1.27
N MET A 485 -32.35 -3.24 1.30
CA MET A 485 -32.90 -4.05 2.41
C MET A 485 -32.17 -3.87 3.75
N ARG A 486 -31.02 -3.22 3.77
CA ARG A 486 -30.33 -2.82 5.00
C ARG A 486 -30.43 -1.31 5.26
N PHE A 487 -30.40 -0.51 4.23
CA PHE A 487 -30.39 0.94 4.32
C PHE A 487 -31.75 1.50 4.74
N ILE A 488 -32.83 1.16 4.01
CA ILE A 488 -34.16 1.71 4.23
C ILE A 488 -34.69 1.39 5.64
N PRO A 489 -34.62 0.13 6.14
CA PRO A 489 -35.07 -0.18 7.49
C PRO A 489 -34.35 0.61 8.59
N VAL A 490 -33.04 0.85 8.42
CA VAL A 490 -32.27 1.58 9.43
C VAL A 490 -32.63 3.05 9.43
N ILE A 491 -32.82 3.67 8.26
CA ILE A 491 -33.32 5.06 8.16
C ILE A 491 -34.68 5.19 8.86
N LYS A 492 -35.60 4.26 8.59
CA LYS A 492 -36.94 4.23 9.25
C LYS A 492 -36.81 4.13 10.77
N ALA A 493 -35.99 3.19 11.23
CA ALA A 493 -35.78 3.00 12.66
C ALA A 493 -35.09 4.21 13.32
N ALA A 494 -34.28 4.96 12.58
CA ALA A 494 -33.66 6.20 13.01
C ALA A 494 -34.61 7.41 12.97
N GLY A 495 -35.85 7.22 12.55
CA GLY A 495 -36.89 8.25 12.51
C GLY A 495 -36.96 9.05 11.20
N GLY A 496 -36.36 8.53 10.13
CA GLY A 496 -36.56 8.98 8.75
C GLY A 496 -37.74 8.29 8.08
N THR A 497 -37.91 8.52 6.78
CA THR A 497 -39.00 7.94 5.98
C THR A 497 -38.45 6.98 4.91
N GLU A 498 -39.30 6.11 4.38
CA GLU A 498 -38.95 5.25 3.25
C GLU A 498 -38.66 6.07 1.99
N GLY A 499 -39.43 7.13 1.77
CA GLY A 499 -39.23 8.06 0.66
C GLY A 499 -37.85 8.72 0.73
N GLU A 500 -37.46 9.28 1.90
CA GLU A 500 -36.11 9.84 2.12
C GLU A 500 -35.00 8.84 1.78
N ALA A 501 -35.16 7.62 2.23
CA ALA A 501 -34.16 6.59 2.01
C ALA A 501 -34.09 6.15 0.54
N LEU A 502 -35.25 5.97 -0.11
CA LEU A 502 -35.30 5.55 -1.50
C LEU A 502 -34.80 6.65 -2.45
N ASP A 503 -35.19 7.91 -2.21
CA ASP A 503 -34.69 9.07 -2.96
C ASP A 503 -33.17 9.17 -2.90
N HIS A 504 -32.61 9.00 -1.71
CA HIS A 504 -31.16 8.98 -1.54
C HIS A 504 -30.49 7.84 -2.34
N LEU A 505 -31.03 6.63 -2.29
CA LEU A 505 -30.47 5.49 -3.02
C LEU A 505 -30.58 5.66 -4.53
N LEU A 506 -31.73 6.07 -5.04
CA LEU A 506 -31.94 6.29 -6.47
C LEU A 506 -31.05 7.42 -6.99
N SER A 507 -30.99 8.56 -6.30
CA SER A 507 -30.17 9.70 -6.71
C SER A 507 -28.66 9.42 -6.69
N THR A 508 -28.18 8.63 -5.74
CA THR A 508 -26.75 8.37 -5.58
C THR A 508 -26.24 7.14 -6.33
N ARG A 509 -27.12 6.19 -6.66
CA ARG A 509 -26.75 4.90 -7.25
C ARG A 509 -27.22 4.71 -8.69
N VAL A 510 -28.44 5.11 -9.00
CA VAL A 510 -29.07 4.88 -10.30
C VAL A 510 -29.01 6.14 -11.16
N MET A 511 -29.58 7.23 -10.66
CA MET A 511 -29.77 8.50 -11.39
C MET A 511 -28.63 9.50 -11.15
N ARG A 512 -27.40 9.01 -10.89
CA ARG A 512 -26.25 9.89 -10.62
C ARG A 512 -26.04 10.93 -11.71
N LYS A 513 -25.52 12.09 -11.32
CA LYS A 513 -25.15 13.17 -12.25
C LYS A 513 -24.35 12.63 -13.46
N GLY A 514 -24.80 12.97 -14.67
CA GLY A 514 -24.17 12.53 -15.92
C GLY A 514 -24.51 11.11 -16.37
N LYS A 515 -25.26 10.31 -15.60
CA LYS A 515 -25.70 8.97 -16.03
C LYS A 515 -27.00 9.02 -16.84
N VAL A 516 -27.93 9.88 -16.47
CA VAL A 516 -29.21 10.07 -17.17
C VAL A 516 -28.96 10.77 -18.50
N THR A 517 -28.19 11.86 -18.51
CA THR A 517 -27.89 12.66 -19.71
C THR A 517 -26.57 12.32 -20.39
N GLY A 518 -25.79 11.37 -19.89
CA GLY A 518 -24.48 10.98 -20.45
C GLY A 518 -24.53 10.32 -21.84
N ARG A 519 -25.74 10.09 -22.41
CA ARG A 519 -25.95 9.60 -23.75
C ARG A 519 -26.38 10.74 -24.66
N TYR A 520 -25.78 10.80 -25.86
CA TYR A 520 -26.03 11.84 -26.86
C TYR A 520 -27.45 11.82 -27.47
N ASP A 521 -28.26 10.78 -27.18
CA ASP A 521 -29.56 10.47 -27.77
C ASP A 521 -30.76 10.68 -26.83
N VAL A 522 -30.54 11.21 -25.62
CA VAL A 522 -31.62 11.47 -24.64
C VAL A 522 -32.40 12.70 -25.04
N SER A 523 -33.70 12.52 -25.27
CA SER A 523 -34.62 13.63 -25.59
C SER A 523 -35.13 14.34 -24.32
N LEU A 524 -35.48 15.62 -24.47
CA LEU A 524 -36.11 16.39 -23.40
C LEU A 524 -37.44 15.76 -22.94
N ASP A 525 -38.22 15.22 -23.89
CA ASP A 525 -39.48 14.54 -23.58
C ASP A 525 -39.27 13.29 -22.74
N ALA A 526 -38.24 12.50 -23.02
CA ALA A 526 -37.90 11.33 -22.22
C ALA A 526 -37.59 11.70 -20.76
N LEU A 527 -36.85 12.81 -20.55
CA LEU A 527 -36.54 13.28 -19.18
C LEU A 527 -37.80 13.74 -18.43
N LYS A 528 -38.70 14.46 -19.11
CA LYS A 528 -39.96 14.89 -18.52
C LYS A 528 -40.88 13.70 -18.20
N THR A 529 -40.93 12.72 -19.09
CA THR A 529 -41.67 11.47 -18.86
C THR A 529 -41.09 10.67 -17.68
N LEU A 530 -39.77 10.61 -17.56
CA LEU A 530 -39.12 9.97 -16.40
C LEU A 530 -39.44 10.71 -15.09
N GLN A 531 -39.49 12.05 -15.11
CA GLN A 531 -39.85 12.84 -13.95
C GLN A 531 -41.32 12.60 -13.54
N ASP A 532 -42.22 12.53 -14.50
CA ASP A 532 -43.64 12.23 -14.25
C ASP A 532 -43.81 10.80 -13.70
N ALA A 533 -43.09 9.82 -14.24
CA ALA A 533 -43.11 8.44 -13.76
C ALA A 533 -42.57 8.35 -12.32
N LEU A 534 -41.51 9.08 -12.00
CA LEU A 534 -40.95 9.14 -10.65
C LEU A 534 -41.96 9.69 -9.65
N LEU A 535 -42.62 10.79 -9.96
CA LEU A 535 -43.64 11.39 -9.10
C LEU A 535 -44.89 10.50 -8.96
N THR A 536 -45.31 9.86 -10.04
CA THR A 536 -46.44 8.91 -10.04
C THR A 536 -46.12 7.73 -9.13
N PHE A 537 -44.93 7.12 -9.29
CA PHE A 537 -44.50 6.01 -8.41
C PHE A 537 -44.54 6.43 -6.93
N TRP A 538 -44.05 7.64 -6.60
CA TRP A 538 -44.03 8.13 -5.21
C TRP A 538 -45.44 8.21 -4.59
N VAL A 539 -46.40 8.72 -5.37
CA VAL A 539 -47.81 8.83 -4.94
C VAL A 539 -48.43 7.43 -4.79
N ASP A 540 -48.26 6.58 -5.80
CA ASP A 540 -48.87 5.24 -5.83
C ASP A 540 -48.30 4.32 -4.76
N ALA A 541 -47.01 4.43 -4.47
CA ALA A 541 -46.37 3.70 -3.39
C ALA A 541 -46.67 4.28 -1.99
N GLY A 542 -47.36 5.43 -1.91
CA GLY A 542 -47.69 6.07 -0.64
C GLY A 542 -46.47 6.51 0.16
N LEU A 543 -45.38 6.89 -0.53
CA LEU A 543 -44.13 7.31 0.10
C LEU A 543 -44.28 8.73 0.67
N ASP A 544 -43.83 8.90 1.90
CA ASP A 544 -43.83 10.20 2.56
C ASP A 544 -42.79 11.16 1.91
N GLY A 545 -43.21 12.40 1.69
CA GLY A 545 -42.42 13.46 1.08
C GLY A 545 -42.29 13.32 -0.45
N ASP A 546 -41.51 14.21 -1.06
CA ASP A 546 -41.22 14.20 -2.49
C ASP A 546 -39.82 13.66 -2.75
N PRO A 547 -39.52 13.04 -3.93
CA PRO A 547 -38.20 12.60 -4.32
C PRO A 547 -37.30 13.78 -4.71
N GLN A 548 -36.96 14.63 -3.73
CA GLN A 548 -36.30 15.91 -3.95
C GLN A 548 -34.93 15.78 -4.61
N LYS A 549 -34.11 14.82 -4.18
CA LYS A 549 -32.75 14.63 -4.72
C LYS A 549 -32.80 14.15 -6.17
N CYS A 550 -33.67 13.20 -6.47
CA CYS A 550 -33.88 12.72 -7.85
C CYS A 550 -34.46 13.83 -8.75
N ASN A 551 -35.46 14.57 -8.26
CA ASN A 551 -36.03 15.69 -9.00
C ASN A 551 -35.01 16.79 -9.31
N GLN A 552 -34.18 17.18 -8.34
CA GLN A 552 -33.09 18.15 -8.54
C GLN A 552 -32.10 17.71 -9.62
N LEU A 553 -31.76 16.41 -9.69
CA LEU A 553 -30.91 15.87 -10.73
C LEU A 553 -31.57 15.95 -12.11
N LEU A 554 -32.85 15.54 -12.23
CA LEU A 554 -33.60 15.60 -13.47
C LEU A 554 -33.79 17.02 -13.95
N GLU A 555 -34.16 17.94 -13.06
CA GLU A 555 -34.28 19.36 -13.39
C GLU A 555 -32.97 19.97 -13.88
N ALA A 556 -31.85 19.62 -13.25
CA ALA A 556 -30.54 20.08 -13.69
C ALA A 556 -30.21 19.58 -15.09
N ASP A 557 -30.55 18.31 -15.38
CA ASP A 557 -30.35 17.71 -16.71
C ASP A 557 -31.31 18.31 -17.76
N ILE A 558 -32.57 18.58 -17.40
CA ILE A 558 -33.56 19.25 -18.26
C ILE A 558 -33.07 20.66 -18.64
N ARG A 559 -32.69 21.47 -17.64
CA ARG A 559 -32.16 22.83 -17.88
C ARG A 559 -30.95 22.83 -18.80
N ARG A 560 -30.05 21.84 -18.63
CA ARG A 560 -28.86 21.70 -19.49
C ARG A 560 -29.21 21.39 -20.94
N LEU A 561 -30.23 20.57 -21.20
CA LEU A 561 -30.73 20.29 -22.57
C LEU A 561 -31.52 21.44 -23.16
N GLU A 562 -32.26 22.20 -22.37
CA GLU A 562 -32.95 23.40 -22.79
C GLU A 562 -32.02 24.58 -23.11
N GLY A 563 -30.71 24.45 -22.82
CA GLY A 563 -29.73 25.51 -23.04
C GLY A 563 -29.85 26.70 -22.10
N VAL A 564 -30.59 26.53 -21.02
CA VAL A 564 -30.76 27.53 -19.95
C VAL A 564 -29.67 27.27 -18.91
N ASN A 565 -28.56 28.03 -19.00
CA ASN A 565 -27.48 28.02 -18.00
C ASN A 565 -27.82 28.86 -16.80
#